data_bcf589a0f71a141fd9eb472396125b6c
#
_entry.id   bcf589a0f71a141fd9eb472396125b6c
#
_cell.length_a   1.000
_cell.length_b   1.000
_cell.length_c   1.000
_cell.angle_alpha   90.00
_cell.angle_beta   90.00
_cell.angle_gamma   90.00
#
_symmetry.space_group_name_H-M   'P 1'
#
loop_
_entity.id
_entity.type
_entity.pdbx_description
1 polymer ?
#
loop_
_entity_poly.entity_id
_entity_poly.type
_entity_poly.pdbx_seq_one_letter_code
_entity_poly.pdbx_strand_id
1 'polypeptide(L)'
;VQFNINTASFRVVNPKKEVKVAIIQNHQWSTALYNIKPQFTIGTELVYKYNDETSFFGGNEYLNFDTKDLRSPTFAISNIEMRDVYHHYLFTNEYRYDKEYTYYPDINGDFVVRTLQGEDVSREAEYSKVHFSLPYTNQIGLDDVYVIGKFNNYDLGEENRMIFNEE
;
A
#
# COMPACT_ATOMS: atom_id res chain seq x y z
N VAL A 1 2.74 19.34 -10.05
CA VAL A 1 2.73 18.21 -10.97
C VAL A 1 3.06 16.96 -10.16
N GLN A 2 2.19 15.97 -10.21
CA GLN A 2 2.40 14.69 -9.53
C GLN A 2 2.76 13.64 -10.58
N PHE A 3 3.76 12.83 -10.31
CA PHE A 3 4.14 11.70 -11.15
C PHE A 3 4.68 10.57 -10.30
N ASN A 4 4.42 9.35 -10.72
CA ASN A 4 4.96 8.17 -10.05
C ASN A 4 6.40 7.96 -10.47
N ILE A 5 7.30 7.89 -9.49
CA ILE A 5 8.73 7.70 -9.73
C ILE A 5 9.10 6.29 -9.29
N ASN A 6 9.47 5.47 -10.27
CA ASN A 6 10.11 4.18 -10.01
C ASN A 6 11.64 4.25 -10.11
N THR A 7 12.19 5.44 -10.38
CA THR A 7 13.62 5.65 -10.54
C THR A 7 14.13 6.65 -9.54
N ALA A 8 15.35 6.44 -9.12
CA ALA A 8 16.03 7.24 -8.11
C ALA A 8 16.45 8.64 -8.58
N SER A 9 16.06 9.12 -9.76
CA SER A 9 16.49 10.44 -10.22
C SER A 9 15.51 11.11 -11.17
N PHE A 10 15.39 12.42 -11.04
CA PHE A 10 14.65 13.28 -11.97
C PHE A 10 15.33 14.64 -12.11
N ARG A 11 14.94 15.38 -13.13
CA ARG A 11 15.47 16.71 -13.40
C ARG A 11 14.35 17.72 -13.57
N VAL A 12 14.57 18.92 -13.06
CA VAL A 12 13.72 20.09 -13.33
C VAL A 12 14.50 21.03 -14.24
N VAL A 13 13.98 21.24 -15.44
CA VAL A 13 14.65 22.03 -16.50
C VAL A 13 14.05 23.43 -16.53
N ASN A 14 14.92 24.44 -16.55
CA ASN A 14 14.57 25.86 -16.65
C ASN A 14 13.47 26.32 -15.67
N PRO A 15 13.61 26.10 -14.36
CA PRO A 15 12.61 26.55 -13.41
C PRO A 15 12.49 28.06 -13.42
N LYS A 16 11.28 28.58 -13.66
CA LYS A 16 11.00 30.02 -13.65
C LYS A 16 10.72 30.57 -12.26
N LYS A 17 10.53 29.70 -11.27
CA LYS A 17 10.23 30.04 -9.88
C LYS A 17 10.97 29.07 -8.97
N GLU A 18 10.96 29.38 -7.67
CA GLU A 18 11.43 28.44 -6.65
C GLU A 18 10.71 27.09 -6.79
N VAL A 19 11.48 26.01 -6.81
CA VAL A 19 10.98 24.65 -6.89
C VAL A 19 11.00 24.04 -5.48
N LYS A 20 9.85 23.60 -5.01
CA LYS A 20 9.71 22.82 -3.77
C LYS A 20 9.39 21.40 -4.15
N VAL A 21 10.18 20.47 -3.66
CA VAL A 21 10.03 19.05 -3.92
C VAL A 21 9.69 18.34 -2.62
N ALA A 22 8.67 17.50 -2.67
CA ALA A 22 8.35 16.54 -1.62
C ALA A 22 8.24 15.14 -2.24
N ILE A 23 8.68 14.14 -1.51
CA ILE A 23 8.54 12.73 -1.91
C ILE A 23 7.47 12.12 -1.01
N ILE A 24 6.46 11.55 -1.65
CA ILE A 24 5.30 10.94 -0.99
C ILE A 24 5.27 9.48 -1.42
N GLN A 25 5.13 8.59 -0.47
CA GLN A 25 5.02 7.18 -0.72
C GLN A 25 3.60 6.70 -0.39
N ASN A 26 3.04 5.86 -1.27
CA ASN A 26 1.75 5.21 -1.07
C ASN A 26 0.62 6.18 -0.67
N HIS A 27 0.63 7.40 -1.25
CA HIS A 27 -0.34 8.46 -0.97
C HIS A 27 -0.39 8.96 0.49
N GLN A 28 0.57 8.58 1.31
CA GLN A 28 0.63 8.95 2.73
C GLN A 28 1.34 10.29 2.93
N TRP A 29 0.59 11.38 2.88
CA TRP A 29 1.11 12.73 3.07
C TRP A 29 1.69 13.00 4.46
N SER A 30 1.20 12.31 5.49
CA SER A 30 1.70 12.44 6.86
C SER A 30 3.16 12.03 7.02
N THR A 31 3.63 11.13 6.16
CA THR A 31 5.00 10.61 6.14
C THR A 31 5.84 11.17 4.99
N ALA A 32 5.35 12.19 4.28
CA ALA A 32 6.06 12.79 3.17
C ALA A 32 7.39 13.42 3.59
N LEU A 33 8.39 13.24 2.76
CA LEU A 33 9.68 13.89 2.91
C LEU A 33 9.63 15.25 2.21
N TYR A 34 9.67 16.32 2.99
CA TYR A 34 9.54 17.68 2.50
C TYR A 34 10.91 18.34 2.29
N ASN A 35 10.91 19.44 1.51
CA ASN A 35 12.08 20.28 1.28
C ASN A 35 13.28 19.52 0.70
N ILE A 36 13.04 18.52 -0.12
CA ILE A 36 14.07 17.81 -0.84
C ILE A 36 14.83 18.79 -1.73
N LYS A 37 16.13 18.86 -1.55
CA LYS A 37 17.01 19.76 -2.31
C LYS A 37 17.66 19.03 -3.49
N PRO A 38 17.93 19.75 -4.60
CA PRO A 38 18.71 19.16 -5.67
C PRO A 38 20.10 18.82 -5.14
N GLN A 39 20.66 17.69 -5.55
CA GLN A 39 22.00 17.29 -5.18
C GLN A 39 23.05 18.08 -5.95
N PHE A 40 22.73 18.46 -7.19
CA PHE A 40 23.55 19.35 -7.97
C PHE A 40 22.74 20.09 -9.04
N THR A 41 23.32 21.15 -9.53
CA THR A 41 22.76 21.99 -10.59
C THR A 41 23.69 21.93 -11.81
N ILE A 42 23.09 21.69 -12.98
CA ILE A 42 23.82 21.69 -14.26
C ILE A 42 23.23 22.81 -15.12
N GLY A 43 23.93 23.92 -15.24
CA GLY A 43 23.38 25.12 -15.89
C GLY A 43 22.08 25.57 -15.21
N THR A 44 20.96 25.49 -15.91
CA THR A 44 19.62 25.84 -15.39
C THR A 44 18.82 24.61 -14.94
N GLU A 45 19.43 23.43 -14.94
CA GLU A 45 18.76 22.20 -14.50
C GLU A 45 19.03 21.90 -13.03
N LEU A 46 17.99 21.60 -12.28
CA LEU A 46 18.07 21.08 -10.93
C LEU A 46 18.02 19.55 -10.98
N VAL A 47 19.05 18.88 -10.50
CA VAL A 47 19.13 17.42 -10.53
C VAL A 47 18.89 16.85 -9.14
N TYR A 48 17.86 16.02 -9.04
CA TYR A 48 17.47 15.31 -7.84
C TYR A 48 17.83 13.84 -8.02
N LYS A 49 18.59 13.28 -7.09
CA LYS A 49 18.80 11.85 -6.98
C LYS A 49 18.17 11.37 -5.69
N TYR A 50 17.35 10.37 -5.83
CA TYR A 50 16.77 9.64 -4.71
C TYR A 50 17.64 8.41 -4.50
N ASN A 51 18.46 8.41 -3.49
CA ASN A 51 19.36 7.32 -3.13
C ASN A 51 19.07 6.83 -1.71
N ASP A 52 19.83 5.86 -1.25
CA ASP A 52 19.65 5.11 -0.01
C ASP A 52 19.59 5.96 1.28
N GLU A 53 19.97 7.23 1.19
CA GLU A 53 19.86 8.19 2.30
C GLU A 53 18.42 8.63 2.60
N THR A 54 17.48 8.31 1.71
CA THR A 54 16.06 8.64 1.84
C THR A 54 15.24 7.35 1.90
N SER A 55 15.18 6.73 3.05
CA SER A 55 14.35 5.55 3.28
C SER A 55 13.01 5.95 3.92
N PHE A 56 11.98 5.19 3.59
CA PHE A 56 10.70 5.23 4.28
C PHE A 56 10.63 4.07 5.27
N PHE A 57 9.81 4.24 6.30
CA PHE A 57 9.54 3.16 7.23
C PHE A 57 8.57 2.13 6.65
N GLY A 58 8.68 0.88 7.07
CA GLY A 58 7.84 -0.22 6.62
C GLY A 58 6.35 -0.06 6.97
N GLY A 59 6.00 0.80 7.91
CA GLY A 59 4.61 1.15 8.21
C GLY A 59 3.87 1.86 7.06
N ASN A 60 4.58 2.30 6.02
CA ASN A 60 3.99 2.87 4.80
C ASN A 60 3.69 1.82 3.73
N GLU A 61 4.02 0.57 3.96
CA GLU A 61 3.81 -0.51 2.99
C GLU A 61 2.34 -0.88 2.88
N TYR A 62 1.85 -1.11 1.64
CA TYR A 62 0.61 -1.82 1.39
C TYR A 62 0.90 -3.30 1.19
N LEU A 63 0.13 -4.13 1.89
CA LEU A 63 0.28 -5.58 1.80
C LEU A 63 -0.60 -6.12 0.68
N ASN A 64 -0.01 -7.00 -0.12
CA ASN A 64 -0.71 -7.63 -1.23
C ASN A 64 -1.35 -8.95 -0.82
N PHE A 65 -2.50 -9.24 -1.38
CA PHE A 65 -3.13 -10.56 -1.35
C PHE A 65 -3.83 -10.83 -2.68
N ASP A 66 -4.17 -12.09 -2.94
CA ASP A 66 -4.78 -12.50 -4.19
C ASP A 66 -5.91 -13.51 -3.91
N THR A 67 -7.09 -13.24 -4.44
CA THR A 67 -8.28 -14.07 -4.34
C THR A 67 -8.79 -14.52 -5.71
N LYS A 68 -7.94 -14.50 -6.74
CA LYS A 68 -8.33 -14.90 -8.11
C LYS A 68 -8.77 -16.37 -8.24
N ASP A 69 -8.35 -17.24 -7.31
CA ASP A 69 -8.88 -18.58 -7.13
C ASP A 69 -9.65 -18.64 -5.81
N LEU A 70 -10.96 -18.83 -5.88
CA LEU A 70 -11.80 -18.86 -4.69
C LEU A 70 -11.69 -20.18 -3.92
N ARG A 71 -11.21 -21.25 -4.56
CA ARG A 71 -11.24 -22.60 -4.02
C ARG A 71 -9.89 -23.06 -3.48
N SER A 72 -8.82 -22.43 -3.91
CA SER A 72 -7.47 -22.79 -3.51
C SER A 72 -6.72 -21.56 -2.96
N PRO A 73 -5.97 -21.71 -1.86
CA PRO A 73 -5.18 -20.62 -1.32
C PRO A 73 -4.18 -20.10 -2.35
N THR A 74 -4.24 -18.80 -2.60
CA THR A 74 -3.31 -18.06 -3.43
C THR A 74 -2.39 -17.20 -2.55
N PHE A 75 -1.77 -16.17 -3.12
CA PHE A 75 -0.82 -15.34 -2.37
C PHE A 75 -1.49 -14.67 -1.14
N ALA A 76 -0.84 -14.80 0.00
CA ALA A 76 -1.24 -14.26 1.31
C ALA A 76 -2.53 -14.85 1.92
N ILE A 77 -3.13 -15.87 1.34
CA ILE A 77 -4.30 -16.56 1.89
C ILE A 77 -3.85 -17.71 2.80
N SER A 78 -4.27 -17.66 4.07
CA SER A 78 -3.97 -18.69 5.06
C SER A 78 -5.00 -19.83 5.07
N ASN A 79 -6.26 -19.48 4.88
CA ASN A 79 -7.37 -20.44 4.93
C ASN A 79 -8.53 -19.98 4.04
N ILE A 80 -9.31 -20.94 3.56
CA ILE A 80 -10.54 -20.70 2.81
C ILE A 80 -11.65 -21.56 3.41
N GLU A 81 -12.79 -20.96 3.63
CA GLU A 81 -14.00 -21.64 4.08
C GLU A 81 -15.16 -21.33 3.14
N MET A 82 -15.91 -22.36 2.75
CA MET A 82 -17.18 -22.19 2.04
C MET A 82 -18.31 -22.14 3.06
N ARG A 83 -19.04 -21.03 3.07
CA ARG A 83 -20.25 -20.81 3.88
C ARG A 83 -21.40 -20.40 2.96
N ASP A 84 -22.00 -19.22 3.18
CA ASP A 84 -22.91 -18.55 2.24
C ASP A 84 -22.20 -18.13 0.94
N VAL A 85 -20.97 -17.67 1.09
CA VAL A 85 -19.99 -17.41 0.03
C VAL A 85 -18.63 -17.93 0.48
N TYR A 86 -17.62 -17.84 -0.37
CA TYR A 86 -16.24 -18.12 0.04
C TYR A 86 -15.72 -17.07 1.01
N HIS A 87 -15.09 -17.52 2.09
CA HIS A 87 -14.42 -16.71 3.09
C HIS A 87 -12.92 -16.96 3.01
N HIS A 88 -12.16 -15.92 2.69
CA HIS A 88 -10.70 -15.96 2.60
C HIS A 88 -10.11 -15.30 3.83
N TYR A 89 -9.28 -16.03 4.56
CA TYR A 89 -8.57 -15.54 5.72
C TYR A 89 -7.13 -15.24 5.33
N LEU A 90 -6.69 -14.02 5.57
CA LEU A 90 -5.32 -13.62 5.26
C LEU A 90 -4.35 -14.13 6.33
N PHE A 91 -3.09 -14.36 5.93
CA PHE A 91 -2.03 -14.51 6.92
C PHE A 91 -1.89 -13.23 7.73
N THR A 92 -1.62 -13.39 9.02
CA THR A 92 -1.29 -12.28 9.89
C THR A 92 0.13 -11.82 9.59
N ASN A 93 0.30 -10.54 9.29
CA ASN A 93 1.60 -9.97 9.00
C ASN A 93 2.26 -9.42 10.27
N GLU A 94 3.59 -9.47 10.31
CA GLU A 94 4.33 -8.81 11.36
C GLU A 94 4.19 -7.28 11.30
N TYR A 95 4.22 -6.67 12.47
CA TYR A 95 4.28 -5.23 12.59
C TYR A 95 5.61 -4.70 12.04
N ARG A 96 5.55 -3.70 11.15
CA ARG A 96 6.71 -3.22 10.41
C ARG A 96 6.98 -1.72 10.56
N TYR A 97 6.32 -1.07 11.47
CA TYR A 97 6.43 0.38 11.65
C TYR A 97 7.87 0.85 11.93
N ASP A 98 8.63 0.07 12.67
CA ASP A 98 10.02 0.33 13.08
C ASP A 98 11.07 -0.28 12.13
N LYS A 99 10.63 -0.97 11.08
CA LYS A 99 11.49 -1.58 10.07
C LYS A 99 11.63 -0.65 8.87
N GLU A 100 12.71 -0.81 8.12
CA GLU A 100 12.85 -0.13 6.83
C GLU A 100 11.85 -0.67 5.81
N TYR A 101 11.41 0.20 4.92
CA TYR A 101 10.57 -0.18 3.80
C TYR A 101 11.28 -1.22 2.93
N THR A 102 10.65 -2.37 2.76
CA THR A 102 11.15 -3.40 1.86
C THR A 102 10.60 -3.13 0.46
N TYR A 103 11.50 -2.99 -0.52
CA TYR A 103 11.07 -2.88 -1.91
C TYR A 103 10.34 -4.17 -2.31
N TYR A 104 9.04 -4.12 -2.32
CA TYR A 104 8.18 -5.13 -2.89
C TYR A 104 7.24 -4.44 -3.88
N PRO A 105 7.12 -4.92 -5.13
CA PRO A 105 6.22 -4.30 -6.09
C PRO A 105 4.78 -4.39 -5.57
N ASP A 106 4.28 -3.28 -5.09
CA ASP A 106 2.88 -3.12 -4.73
C ASP A 106 2.17 -2.23 -5.75
N ILE A 107 0.85 -2.18 -5.67
CA ILE A 107 0.00 -1.33 -6.51
C ILE A 107 -0.55 -0.14 -5.72
N ASN A 108 0.14 0.26 -4.66
CA ASN A 108 -0.21 1.39 -3.79
C ASN A 108 -1.64 1.30 -3.22
N GLY A 109 -2.01 0.12 -2.75
CA GLY A 109 -3.35 -0.16 -2.23
C GLY A 109 -4.45 -0.22 -3.28
N ASP A 110 -4.11 -0.21 -4.57
CA ASP A 110 -5.05 -0.41 -5.67
C ASP A 110 -5.50 -1.89 -5.74
N PHE A 111 -6.45 -2.20 -6.59
CA PHE A 111 -6.92 -3.57 -6.81
C PHE A 111 -7.15 -3.85 -8.30
N VAL A 112 -7.08 -5.13 -8.64
CA VAL A 112 -7.39 -5.62 -9.99
C VAL A 112 -8.37 -6.78 -9.86
N VAL A 113 -9.50 -6.70 -10.55
CA VAL A 113 -10.46 -7.81 -10.62
C VAL A 113 -9.92 -8.86 -11.56
N ARG A 114 -9.77 -10.10 -11.07
CA ARG A 114 -9.27 -11.25 -11.84
C ARG A 114 -10.02 -12.51 -11.43
N THR A 115 -10.11 -13.45 -12.36
CA THR A 115 -10.55 -14.82 -12.12
C THR A 115 -9.66 -15.78 -12.89
N LEU A 116 -9.42 -16.98 -12.33
CA LEU A 116 -8.71 -18.05 -13.04
C LEU A 116 -9.66 -18.94 -13.87
N GLN A 117 -10.94 -18.88 -13.62
CA GLN A 117 -11.93 -19.84 -14.10
C GLN A 117 -12.94 -19.20 -15.06
N GLY A 118 -12.53 -18.26 -15.88
CA GLY A 118 -13.45 -17.64 -16.78
C GLY A 118 -12.78 -16.90 -17.93
N GLU A 119 -13.49 -16.76 -19.03
CA GLU A 119 -13.05 -15.98 -20.20
C GLU A 119 -13.48 -14.50 -20.08
N ASP A 120 -14.61 -14.24 -19.39
CA ASP A 120 -15.16 -12.89 -19.19
C ASP A 120 -15.11 -12.49 -17.70
N VAL A 121 -14.04 -11.80 -17.31
CA VAL A 121 -13.81 -11.32 -15.94
C VAL A 121 -14.97 -10.47 -15.41
N SER A 122 -15.64 -9.70 -16.29
CA SER A 122 -16.72 -8.80 -15.88
C SER A 122 -17.99 -9.52 -15.44
N ARG A 123 -18.17 -10.77 -15.85
CA ARG A 123 -19.36 -11.58 -15.59
C ARG A 123 -19.11 -12.80 -14.73
N GLU A 124 -17.88 -13.30 -14.73
CA GLU A 124 -17.51 -14.59 -14.15
C GLU A 124 -16.67 -14.45 -12.88
N ALA A 125 -16.27 -13.22 -12.52
CA ALA A 125 -15.64 -12.98 -11.24
C ALA A 125 -16.65 -13.14 -10.11
N GLU A 126 -16.40 -14.10 -9.25
CA GLU A 126 -17.23 -14.38 -8.08
C GLU A 126 -16.78 -13.52 -6.88
N TYR A 127 -17.69 -13.26 -5.95
CA TYR A 127 -17.41 -12.50 -4.74
C TYR A 127 -16.98 -13.41 -3.60
N SER A 128 -16.08 -12.92 -2.77
CA SER A 128 -15.70 -13.55 -1.51
C SER A 128 -15.64 -12.53 -0.38
N LYS A 129 -15.79 -13.00 0.85
CA LYS A 129 -15.53 -12.21 2.05
C LYS A 129 -14.06 -12.39 2.44
N VAL A 130 -13.33 -11.30 2.54
CA VAL A 130 -11.92 -11.29 2.94
C VAL A 130 -11.81 -10.86 4.39
N HIS A 131 -11.13 -11.69 5.21
CA HIS A 131 -10.91 -11.46 6.62
C HIS A 131 -9.49 -10.99 6.86
N PHE A 132 -9.36 -9.79 7.39
CA PHE A 132 -8.10 -9.18 7.79
C PHE A 132 -7.89 -9.42 9.28
N SER A 133 -6.69 -9.82 9.66
CA SER A 133 -6.31 -10.02 11.05
C SER A 133 -5.00 -9.31 11.33
N LEU A 134 -4.91 -8.68 12.49
CA LEU A 134 -3.69 -8.03 12.97
C LEU A 134 -3.44 -8.48 14.41
N PRO A 135 -2.23 -8.97 14.75
CA PRO A 135 -1.93 -9.31 16.14
C PRO A 135 -1.99 -8.04 16.99
N TYR A 136 -2.69 -8.12 18.09
CA TYR A 136 -2.66 -7.04 19.06
C TYR A 136 -1.27 -6.98 19.71
N THR A 137 -0.66 -5.80 19.68
CA THR A 137 0.60 -5.53 20.34
C THR A 137 0.46 -4.29 21.21
N ASN A 138 1.31 -4.17 22.24
CA ASN A 138 1.34 -2.97 23.08
C ASN A 138 1.67 -1.69 22.28
N GLN A 139 2.19 -1.82 21.08
CA GLN A 139 2.50 -0.70 20.17
C GLN A 139 1.25 -0.11 19.50
N ILE A 140 0.21 -0.90 19.32
CA ILE A 140 -1.09 -0.42 18.82
C ILE A 140 -1.79 0.42 19.89
N GLY A 141 -1.57 0.09 21.16
CA GLY A 141 -2.11 0.83 22.29
C GLY A 141 -3.63 0.88 22.30
N LEU A 142 -4.18 2.09 22.47
CA LEU A 142 -5.62 2.37 22.43
C LEU A 142 -6.05 3.00 21.09
N ASP A 143 -5.17 3.01 20.10
CA ASP A 143 -5.44 3.61 18.82
C ASP A 143 -6.41 2.75 18.00
N ASP A 144 -7.28 3.40 17.25
CA ASP A 144 -8.15 2.72 16.30
C ASP A 144 -7.33 2.24 15.08
N VAL A 145 -7.63 1.03 14.62
CA VAL A 145 -6.97 0.40 13.47
C VAL A 145 -7.98 0.26 12.34
N TYR A 146 -7.58 0.64 11.15
CA TYR A 146 -8.44 0.64 9.96
C TYR A 146 -7.81 -0.17 8.82
N VAL A 147 -8.66 -0.83 8.05
CA VAL A 147 -8.25 -1.44 6.78
C VAL A 147 -8.48 -0.43 5.67
N ILE A 148 -7.42 -0.03 4.99
CA ILE A 148 -7.50 0.99 3.93
C ILE A 148 -6.92 0.50 2.61
N GLY A 149 -7.51 0.95 1.52
CA GLY A 149 -7.07 0.70 0.16
C GLY A 149 -7.98 1.44 -0.83
N LYS A 150 -7.72 1.30 -2.12
CA LYS A 150 -8.55 1.93 -3.15
C LYS A 150 -10.00 1.39 -3.16
N PHE A 151 -10.20 0.14 -2.71
CA PHE A 151 -11.52 -0.47 -2.59
C PHE A 151 -12.48 0.30 -1.66
N ASN A 152 -11.95 1.10 -0.74
CA ASN A 152 -12.71 1.99 0.14
C ASN A 152 -12.25 3.46 0.03
N ASN A 153 -11.64 3.85 -1.10
CA ASN A 153 -11.09 5.18 -1.34
C ASN A 153 -10.12 5.69 -0.27
N TYR A 154 -9.42 4.77 0.42
CA TYR A 154 -8.52 5.05 1.55
C TYR A 154 -9.24 5.77 2.72
N ASP A 155 -10.53 5.52 2.88
CA ASP A 155 -11.35 6.15 3.91
C ASP A 155 -11.13 5.50 5.28
N LEU A 156 -11.19 6.31 6.34
CA LEU A 156 -11.11 5.92 7.74
C LEU A 156 -12.50 5.87 8.40
N GLY A 157 -13.52 5.50 7.63
CA GLY A 157 -14.89 5.33 8.13
C GLY A 157 -15.01 4.19 9.13
N GLU A 158 -16.03 4.25 9.98
CA GLU A 158 -16.30 3.24 11.02
C GLU A 158 -16.46 1.82 10.44
N GLU A 159 -16.96 1.70 9.21
CA GLU A 159 -17.11 0.42 8.50
C GLU A 159 -15.78 -0.25 8.17
N ASN A 160 -14.70 0.51 8.15
CA ASN A 160 -13.36 0.04 7.85
C ASN A 160 -12.52 -0.21 9.12
N ARG A 161 -13.08 0.10 10.30
CA ARG A 161 -12.41 -0.08 11.58
C ARG A 161 -12.33 -1.56 11.96
N MET A 162 -11.17 -2.00 12.38
CA MET A 162 -10.98 -3.35 12.91
C MET A 162 -11.60 -3.45 14.30
N ILE A 163 -12.18 -4.60 14.59
CA ILE A 163 -12.77 -4.90 15.89
C ILE A 163 -11.77 -5.71 16.69
N PHE A 164 -11.53 -5.27 17.92
CA PHE A 164 -10.73 -6.04 18.85
C PHE A 164 -11.48 -7.31 19.27
N ASN A 165 -10.80 -8.44 19.18
CA ASN A 165 -11.33 -9.75 19.59
C ASN A 165 -10.37 -10.36 20.62
N GLU A 166 -10.88 -10.85 21.74
CA GLU A 166 -10.11 -11.44 22.84
C GLU A 166 -9.88 -12.96 22.68
N GLU A 167 -10.09 -13.55 21.50
CA GLU A 167 -9.85 -14.99 21.28
C GLU A 167 -8.38 -15.33 21.11
#